data_576c6424e6cc71f69fe939abed9582e4
#
_entry.id   576c6424e6cc71f69fe939abed9582e4
#
_cell.length_a   1.000
_cell.length_b   1.000
_cell.length_c   1.000
_cell.angle_alpha   90.00
_cell.angle_beta   90.00
_cell.angle_gamma   90.00
#
_symmetry.space_group_name_H-M   'P 1'
#
loop_
_entity.id
_entity.type
_entity.pdbx_description
1 polymer ?
#
loop_
_entity_poly.entity_id
_entity_poly.type
_entity_poly.pdbx_seq_one_letter_code
_entity_poly.pdbx_strand_id
1 'polypeptide(L)'
;MSVLNENQLLGASGAGGDYEIEQSLRFDDGSGSYLSRTPSVAGNRKTWTYSIWVKRSNLGIYGKLFHEYSGQTARSELAFDTSDFLRFNFGGAVETALKTTQVFRDTSAWYHIIWSVDTTQSTASDRANAYINGVKITDFSEE
;
A
#
# COMPACT_ATOMS: atom_id res chain seq x y z
N MET A 1 21.19 -33.30 20.07
CA MET A 1 20.99 -31.84 20.08
C MET A 1 20.32 -31.51 18.76
N SER A 2 19.01 -31.25 18.79
CA SER A 2 18.25 -30.89 17.58
C SER A 2 18.47 -29.42 17.30
N VAL A 3 19.14 -29.11 16.20
CA VAL A 3 19.25 -27.74 15.70
C VAL A 3 17.92 -27.46 15.03
N LEU A 4 17.07 -26.63 15.64
CA LEU A 4 15.88 -26.12 14.99
C LEU A 4 16.34 -25.29 13.81
N ASN A 5 15.99 -25.73 12.63
CA ASN A 5 16.23 -25.00 11.40
C ASN A 5 15.36 -23.74 11.45
N GLU A 6 15.97 -22.56 11.50
CA GLU A 6 15.30 -21.25 11.63
C GLU A 6 14.25 -21.00 10.54
N ASN A 7 14.31 -21.72 9.42
CA ASN A 7 13.31 -21.65 8.37
C ASN A 7 11.94 -22.27 8.72
N GLN A 8 11.82 -22.99 9.83
CA GLN A 8 10.54 -23.56 10.24
C GLN A 8 9.67 -22.58 11.04
N LEU A 9 10.20 -21.41 11.42
CA LEU A 9 9.45 -20.35 12.09
C LEU A 9 8.78 -19.37 11.12
N LEU A 10 9.15 -19.38 9.87
CA LEU A 10 8.40 -18.73 8.81
C LEU A 10 7.26 -19.67 8.45
N GLY A 11 6.11 -19.47 9.09
CA GLY A 11 4.96 -20.31 8.94
C GLY A 11 4.76 -20.73 7.50
N ALA A 12 4.90 -22.03 7.23
CA ALA A 12 4.53 -22.61 5.96
C ALA A 12 3.05 -22.36 5.73
N SER A 13 2.72 -21.22 5.19
CA SER A 13 1.39 -20.88 4.77
C SER A 13 1.14 -21.54 3.42
N GLY A 14 0.59 -22.74 3.45
CA GLY A 14 -0.04 -23.34 2.30
C GLY A 14 0.88 -24.07 1.35
N ALA A 15 0.45 -25.22 0.92
CA ALA A 15 1.01 -26.04 -0.13
C ALA A 15 0.92 -25.38 -1.52
N GLY A 16 1.69 -24.35 -1.73
CA GLY A 16 1.98 -23.76 -3.02
C GLY A 16 3.45 -23.40 -2.97
N GLY A 17 4.23 -23.76 -3.95
CA GLY A 17 5.68 -23.60 -3.96
C GLY A 17 6.11 -22.26 -3.36
N ASP A 18 7.09 -22.31 -2.48
CA ASP A 18 7.60 -21.14 -1.77
C ASP A 18 7.96 -20.02 -2.76
N TYR A 19 7.11 -18.98 -2.81
CA TYR A 19 7.44 -17.79 -3.56
C TYR A 19 8.36 -16.94 -2.69
N GLU A 20 9.65 -16.97 -2.99
CA GLU A 20 10.64 -16.17 -2.31
C GLU A 20 10.88 -14.86 -3.06
N ILE A 21 10.82 -13.74 -2.34
CA ILE A 21 11.21 -12.43 -2.87
C ILE A 21 12.69 -12.22 -2.53
N GLU A 22 13.58 -12.53 -3.47
CA GLU A 22 15.02 -12.45 -3.27
C GLU A 22 15.57 -11.01 -3.35
N GLN A 23 14.81 -10.06 -3.89
CA GLN A 23 15.30 -8.72 -4.19
C GLN A 23 14.32 -7.64 -3.77
N SER A 24 14.87 -6.51 -3.36
CA SER A 24 14.10 -5.29 -3.10
C SER A 24 14.77 -4.07 -3.72
N LEU A 25 13.97 -3.04 -4.02
CA LEU A 25 14.48 -1.75 -4.46
C LEU A 25 14.52 -0.80 -3.26
N ARG A 26 15.63 -0.09 -3.12
CA ARG A 26 15.75 1.02 -2.20
C ARG A 26 15.61 2.33 -2.95
N PHE A 27 14.71 3.18 -2.47
CA PHE A 27 14.54 4.54 -2.96
C PHE A 27 15.23 5.50 -2.01
N ASP A 28 16.05 6.39 -2.57
CA ASP A 28 16.74 7.44 -1.83
C ASP A 28 15.94 8.73 -1.95
N ASP A 29 15.53 9.31 -0.83
CA ASP A 29 14.73 10.54 -0.78
C ASP A 29 15.52 11.78 -1.24
N GLY A 30 16.85 11.77 -1.07
CA GLY A 30 17.74 12.85 -1.52
C GLY A 30 17.91 12.92 -3.03
N SER A 31 17.64 11.84 -3.77
CA SER A 31 17.85 11.75 -5.22
C SER A 31 16.57 11.88 -6.06
N GLY A 32 15.39 11.97 -5.43
CA GLY A 32 14.11 11.99 -6.14
C GLY A 32 13.83 10.71 -6.92
N SER A 33 14.29 9.56 -6.43
CA SER A 33 14.15 8.25 -7.08
C SER A 33 12.69 7.82 -7.14
N TYR A 34 12.24 7.38 -8.31
CA TYR A 34 10.90 6.83 -8.51
C TYR A 34 10.84 5.83 -9.67
N LEU A 35 9.80 5.01 -9.69
CA LEU A 35 9.44 4.18 -10.83
C LEU A 35 8.26 4.82 -11.56
N SER A 36 8.29 4.85 -12.87
CA SER A 36 7.18 5.33 -13.69
C SER A 36 6.77 4.33 -14.76
N ARG A 37 5.48 4.30 -15.05
CA ARG A 37 4.92 3.51 -16.14
C ARG A 37 3.78 4.27 -16.78
N THR A 38 3.80 4.37 -18.09
CA THR A 38 2.67 4.83 -18.90
C THR A 38 2.06 3.62 -19.62
N PRO A 39 0.85 3.17 -19.24
CA PRO A 39 0.19 2.06 -19.91
C PRO A 39 -0.11 2.44 -21.38
N SER A 40 0.16 1.54 -22.32
CA SER A 40 -0.14 1.74 -23.74
C SER A 40 -1.64 1.64 -24.05
N VAL A 41 -2.39 0.98 -23.18
CA VAL A 41 -3.84 0.81 -23.29
C VAL A 41 -4.48 1.18 -21.96
N ALA A 42 -5.60 1.88 -22.00
CA ALA A 42 -6.35 2.22 -20.79
C ALA A 42 -6.82 0.95 -20.07
N GLY A 43 -6.47 0.84 -18.78
CA GLY A 43 -6.95 -0.22 -17.91
C GLY A 43 -8.37 0.03 -17.40
N ASN A 44 -8.87 -0.88 -16.56
CA ASN A 44 -10.13 -0.69 -15.88
C ASN A 44 -9.95 0.34 -14.75
N ARG A 45 -10.63 1.49 -14.89
CA ARG A 45 -10.56 2.58 -13.88
C ARG A 45 -11.55 2.39 -12.73
N LYS A 46 -12.50 1.46 -12.86
CA LYS A 46 -13.55 1.23 -11.87
C LYS A 46 -13.20 0.13 -10.88
N THR A 47 -12.42 -0.85 -11.34
CA THR A 47 -12.03 -2.01 -10.54
C THR A 47 -10.54 -2.28 -10.72
N TRP A 48 -9.78 -2.19 -9.64
CA TRP A 48 -8.34 -2.42 -9.64
C TRP A 48 -7.84 -2.74 -8.24
N THR A 49 -6.66 -3.32 -8.18
CA THR A 49 -5.97 -3.62 -6.92
C THR A 49 -4.52 -3.20 -7.03
N TYR A 50 -4.04 -2.54 -5.99
CA TYR A 50 -2.62 -2.25 -5.77
C TYR A 50 -2.13 -3.10 -4.60
N SER A 51 -1.00 -3.77 -4.78
CA SER A 51 -0.39 -4.64 -3.77
C SER A 51 1.11 -4.40 -3.75
N ILE A 52 1.67 -4.15 -2.58
CA ILE A 52 3.08 -3.85 -2.40
C ILE A 52 3.58 -4.34 -1.05
N TRP A 53 4.82 -4.85 -1.03
CA TRP A 53 5.61 -4.98 0.18
C TRP A 53 6.48 -3.74 0.34
N VAL A 54 6.44 -3.12 1.50
CA VAL A 54 7.20 -1.91 1.80
C VAL A 54 7.84 -1.99 3.18
N LYS A 55 9.08 -1.50 3.27
CA LYS A 55 9.77 -1.26 4.51
C LYS A 55 10.14 0.21 4.56
N ARG A 56 9.75 0.89 5.65
CA ARG A 56 10.02 2.31 5.81
C ARG A 56 11.46 2.54 6.27
N SER A 57 12.10 3.59 5.75
CA SER A 57 13.41 4.04 6.22
C SER A 57 13.31 5.36 6.99
N ASN A 58 12.44 6.27 6.54
CA ASN A 58 12.25 7.59 7.13
C ASN A 58 10.85 7.71 7.74
N LEU A 59 10.77 8.38 8.88
CA LEU A 59 9.53 8.69 9.59
C LEU A 59 9.27 10.19 9.58
N GLY A 60 8.02 10.58 9.81
CA GLY A 60 7.64 11.98 9.89
C GLY A 60 7.69 12.75 8.57
N ILE A 61 7.82 12.06 7.44
CA ILE A 61 7.83 12.64 6.10
C ILE A 61 6.67 12.10 5.26
N TYR A 62 6.25 12.90 4.27
CA TYR A 62 5.23 12.47 3.32
C TYR A 62 5.85 11.55 2.27
N GLY A 63 5.60 10.25 2.39
CA GLY A 63 6.18 9.22 1.54
C GLY A 63 5.16 8.57 0.62
N LYS A 64 5.24 8.85 -0.69
CA LYS A 64 4.33 8.27 -1.69
C LYS A 64 4.76 6.86 -2.08
N LEU A 65 3.82 5.90 -2.01
CA LEU A 65 3.99 4.53 -2.47
C LEU A 65 3.44 4.33 -3.87
N PHE A 66 2.33 4.99 -4.17
CA PHE A 66 1.68 5.00 -5.47
C PHE A 66 1.08 6.38 -5.71
N HIS A 67 1.19 6.87 -6.93
CA HIS A 67 0.57 8.12 -7.33
C HIS A 67 0.20 8.08 -8.81
N GLU A 68 -1.05 8.34 -9.10
CA GLU A 68 -1.55 8.59 -10.45
C GLU A 68 -2.02 10.04 -10.51
N TYR A 69 -1.69 10.73 -11.56
CA TYR A 69 -2.02 12.14 -11.75
C TYR A 69 -2.49 12.38 -13.19
N SER A 70 -3.73 12.81 -13.31
CA SER A 70 -4.30 13.20 -14.60
C SER A 70 -4.82 14.64 -14.60
N GLY A 71 -3.97 15.56 -14.14
CA GLY A 71 -4.31 16.99 -14.03
C GLY A 71 -4.64 17.40 -12.59
N GLN A 72 -4.92 18.71 -12.38
CA GLN A 72 -5.03 19.28 -11.02
C GLN A 72 -6.21 18.76 -10.18
N THR A 73 -7.16 18.06 -10.80
CA THR A 73 -8.42 17.67 -10.16
C THR A 73 -8.65 16.17 -10.06
N ALA A 74 -7.74 15.32 -10.59
CA ALA A 74 -7.89 13.89 -10.55
C ALA A 74 -6.55 13.24 -10.20
N ARG A 75 -6.47 12.71 -9.00
CA ARG A 75 -5.31 11.94 -8.52
C ARG A 75 -5.76 10.78 -7.67
N SER A 76 -5.06 9.67 -7.76
CA SER A 76 -5.16 8.59 -6.80
C SER A 76 -3.79 8.41 -6.16
N GLU A 77 -3.75 8.31 -4.86
CA GLU A 77 -2.51 8.32 -4.12
C GLU A 77 -2.58 7.39 -2.91
N LEU A 78 -1.53 6.60 -2.72
CA LEU A 78 -1.25 5.85 -1.51
C LEU A 78 0.04 6.40 -0.92
N ALA A 79 -0.02 6.90 0.31
CA ALA A 79 1.12 7.54 0.95
C ALA A 79 1.14 7.34 2.47
N PHE A 80 2.32 7.37 3.07
CA PHE A 80 2.45 7.68 4.49
C PHE A 80 2.47 9.19 4.68
N ASP A 81 1.67 9.70 5.60
CA ASP A 81 1.66 11.13 5.92
C ASP A 81 2.77 11.51 6.93
N THR A 82 2.90 12.80 7.21
CA THR A 82 3.90 13.34 8.14
C THR A 82 3.68 12.93 9.61
N SER A 83 2.56 12.30 9.92
CA SER A 83 2.25 11.73 11.24
C SER A 83 2.36 10.21 11.24
N ASP A 84 2.88 9.62 10.15
CA ASP A 84 3.11 8.18 9.93
C ASP A 84 1.85 7.32 9.81
N PHE A 85 0.69 7.92 9.52
CA PHE A 85 -0.50 7.21 9.12
C PHE A 85 -0.45 6.84 7.63
N LEU A 86 -1.15 5.79 7.25
CA LEU A 86 -1.35 5.43 5.84
C LEU A 86 -2.61 6.13 5.34
N ARG A 87 -2.47 6.84 4.21
CA ARG A 87 -3.56 7.54 3.53
C ARG A 87 -3.80 6.96 2.15
N PHE A 88 -5.06 6.80 1.82
CA PHE A 88 -5.55 6.44 0.49
C PHE A 88 -6.38 7.63 0.00
N ASN A 89 -5.85 8.39 -0.95
CA ASN A 89 -6.55 9.51 -1.54
C ASN A 89 -7.20 9.10 -2.85
N PHE A 90 -8.45 9.50 -3.03
CA PHE A 90 -9.18 9.35 -4.29
C PHE A 90 -9.37 10.72 -4.90
N GLY A 91 -8.94 10.86 -6.15
CA GLY A 91 -8.95 12.15 -6.81
C GLY A 91 -10.29 12.60 -7.32
N GLY A 92 -10.52 13.85 -7.15
CA GLY A 92 -11.61 14.66 -7.65
C GLY A 92 -11.44 16.09 -7.17
N ALA A 93 -12.39 16.97 -7.49
CA ALA A 93 -12.42 18.33 -6.96
C ALA A 93 -12.60 18.36 -5.42
N VAL A 94 -13.08 17.27 -4.86
CA VAL A 94 -13.15 17.00 -3.41
C VAL A 94 -12.27 15.78 -3.13
N GLU A 95 -11.24 15.97 -2.34
CA GLU A 95 -10.37 14.86 -1.90
C GLU A 95 -11.16 14.01 -0.90
N THR A 96 -11.40 12.77 -1.28
CA THR A 96 -11.87 11.75 -0.33
C THR A 96 -10.64 10.97 0.11
N ALA A 97 -10.36 11.00 1.40
CA ALA A 97 -9.22 10.30 1.98
C ALA A 97 -9.72 9.25 2.97
N LEU A 98 -9.20 8.04 2.84
CA LEU A 98 -9.26 7.06 3.92
C LEU A 98 -7.91 7.13 4.63
N LYS A 99 -7.92 7.48 5.91
CA LYS A 99 -6.72 7.57 6.75
C LYS A 99 -6.82 6.56 7.88
N THR A 100 -5.82 5.71 8.01
CA THR A 100 -5.80 4.71 9.07
C THR A 100 -5.72 5.35 10.45
N THR A 101 -6.28 4.69 11.46
CA THR A 101 -6.02 5.02 12.87
C THR A 101 -4.70 4.44 13.37
N GLN A 102 -4.19 3.42 12.68
CA GLN A 102 -2.91 2.81 12.94
C GLN A 102 -1.76 3.66 12.39
N VAL A 103 -0.69 3.82 13.18
CA VAL A 103 0.59 4.41 12.74
C VAL A 103 1.61 3.34 12.37
N PHE A 104 2.51 3.68 11.43
CA PHE A 104 3.49 2.76 10.86
C PHE A 104 4.91 3.28 11.13
N ARG A 105 5.41 3.07 12.36
CA ARG A 105 6.69 3.62 12.84
C ARG A 105 7.82 2.60 12.99
N ASP A 106 7.53 1.32 12.80
CA ASP A 106 8.58 0.31 12.86
C ASP A 106 9.36 0.27 11.55
N THR A 107 10.57 0.81 11.55
CA THR A 107 11.47 0.83 10.40
C THR A 107 12.17 -0.51 10.16
N SER A 108 12.04 -1.47 11.08
CA SER A 108 12.55 -2.83 10.93
C SER A 108 11.56 -3.78 10.25
N ALA A 109 10.27 -3.46 10.31
CA ALA A 109 9.20 -4.29 9.80
C ALA A 109 8.95 -4.11 8.29
N TRP A 110 8.60 -5.21 7.63
CA TRP A 110 7.98 -5.20 6.33
C TRP A 110 6.46 -5.13 6.49
N TYR A 111 5.82 -4.32 5.68
CA TYR A 111 4.37 -4.21 5.59
C TYR A 111 3.91 -4.66 4.21
N HIS A 112 3.00 -5.63 4.17
CA HIS A 112 2.26 -5.96 2.96
C HIS A 112 0.99 -5.10 2.93
N ILE A 113 0.93 -4.17 2.00
CA ILE A 113 -0.20 -3.26 1.84
C ILE A 113 -0.97 -3.66 0.59
N ILE A 114 -2.27 -3.88 0.74
CA ILE A 114 -3.19 -4.09 -0.37
C ILE A 114 -4.25 -3.00 -0.33
N TRP A 115 -4.50 -2.39 -1.48
CA TRP A 115 -5.59 -1.46 -1.69
C TRP A 115 -6.43 -1.95 -2.86
N SER A 116 -7.65 -2.39 -2.58
CA SER A 116 -8.61 -2.90 -3.56
C SER A 116 -9.74 -1.93 -3.74
N VAL A 117 -9.98 -1.52 -4.97
CA VAL A 117 -11.01 -0.55 -5.34
C VAL A 117 -11.98 -1.19 -6.33
N ASP A 118 -13.28 -1.06 -6.02
CA ASP A 118 -14.38 -1.42 -6.90
C ASP A 118 -15.51 -0.39 -6.80
N THR A 119 -15.45 0.63 -7.64
CA THR A 119 -16.45 1.71 -7.64
C THR A 119 -17.81 1.29 -8.21
N THR A 120 -17.98 0.06 -8.66
CA THR A 120 -19.26 -0.49 -9.15
C THR A 120 -20.15 -0.98 -8.02
N GLN A 121 -19.62 -1.10 -6.80
CA GLN A 121 -20.38 -1.53 -5.63
C GLN A 121 -21.46 -0.51 -5.27
N SER A 122 -22.66 -1.01 -4.94
CA SER A 122 -23.78 -0.17 -4.52
C SER A 122 -23.55 0.48 -3.16
N THR A 123 -22.92 -0.26 -2.24
CA THR A 123 -22.59 0.21 -0.89
C THR A 123 -21.27 0.96 -0.92
N ALA A 124 -21.24 2.19 -0.37
CA ALA A 124 -20.05 3.02 -0.41
C ALA A 124 -18.85 2.40 0.33
N SER A 125 -19.08 1.77 1.50
CA SER A 125 -18.05 1.10 2.30
C SER A 125 -17.41 -0.12 1.62
N ASP A 126 -18.04 -0.65 0.57
CA ASP A 126 -17.50 -1.80 -0.18
C ASP A 126 -16.65 -1.38 -1.38
N ARG A 127 -16.64 -0.07 -1.70
CA ARG A 127 -15.93 0.45 -2.89
C ARG A 127 -14.43 0.50 -2.73
N ALA A 128 -13.94 0.62 -1.50
CA ALA A 128 -12.51 0.66 -1.21
C ALA A 128 -12.20 -0.20 0.02
N ASN A 129 -11.29 -1.14 -0.13
CA ASN A 129 -10.87 -2.02 0.96
C ASN A 129 -9.35 -1.99 1.08
N ALA A 130 -8.86 -1.80 2.28
CA ALA A 130 -7.44 -1.80 2.59
C ALA A 130 -7.08 -2.96 3.51
N TYR A 131 -5.90 -3.56 3.28
CA TYR A 131 -5.39 -4.66 4.09
C TYR A 131 -3.93 -4.40 4.43
N ILE A 132 -3.55 -4.69 5.66
CA ILE A 132 -2.17 -4.66 6.14
C ILE A 132 -1.80 -6.04 6.67
N ASN A 133 -0.77 -6.64 6.09
CA ASN A 133 -0.30 -7.99 6.46
C ASN A 133 -1.45 -9.03 6.47
N GLY A 134 -2.36 -8.93 5.47
CA GLY A 134 -3.50 -9.82 5.32
C GLY A 134 -4.72 -9.49 6.19
N VAL A 135 -4.63 -8.52 7.09
CA VAL A 135 -5.74 -8.09 7.95
C VAL A 135 -6.44 -6.89 7.34
N LYS A 136 -7.77 -6.98 7.17
CA LYS A 136 -8.60 -5.88 6.67
C LYS A 136 -8.61 -4.72 7.68
N ILE A 137 -8.38 -3.51 7.21
CA ILE A 137 -8.55 -2.29 8.01
C ILE A 137 -10.04 -1.93 8.00
N THR A 138 -10.60 -1.72 9.19
CA THR A 138 -12.00 -1.32 9.39
C THR A 138 -12.12 0.06 10.04
N ASP A 139 -11.06 0.54 10.68
CA ASP A 139 -11.07 1.79 11.43
C ASP A 139 -10.25 2.85 10.70
N PHE A 140 -10.95 3.88 10.25
CA PHE A 140 -10.37 5.05 9.61
C PHE A 140 -10.66 6.30 10.45
N SER A 141 -9.76 7.27 10.45
CA SER A 141 -9.92 8.56 11.12
C SER A 141 -10.51 9.63 10.20
N GLU A 142 -10.45 9.40 8.90
CA GLU A 142 -11.05 10.24 7.84
C GLU A 142 -11.71 9.30 6.82
N GLU A 143 -12.95 9.61 6.39
CA GLU A 143 -13.72 8.89 5.37
C GLU A 143 -14.48 9.91 4.47
#